data_569c044ae7a63ad84721b74515ebe4b1
#
_entry.id   569c044ae7a63ad84721b74515ebe4b1
#
_cell.length_a   1.000
_cell.length_b   1.000
_cell.length_c   1.000
_cell.angle_alpha   90.00
_cell.angle_beta   90.00
_cell.angle_gamma   90.00
#
_symmetry.space_group_name_H-M   'P 1'
#
loop_
_entity.id
_entity.type
_entity.pdbx_description
1 polymer ?
#
loop_
_entity_poly.entity_id
_entity_poly.type
_entity_poly.pdbx_seq_one_letter_code
_entity_poly.pdbx_strand_id
1 'polypeptide(L)'
;MKALRTARPSLRTAAPAALVLGAAVLLSGCGAQRPGAAAVVDGRVISDTDAQQVAAQISTVPGVQQKVTPADTLVSLILAPYVIDQAEKDGKGISESQARAAVKEIKNPSPATIDFVRTSLAASGLSDRARAAVLAEVGKAKITINPRYGTLDRKKLQLTPPAPNWLTPATPSASATPQAPATQAPQQ
;
A
#
# COMPACT_ATOMS: atom_id res chain seq x y z
N MET A 1 35.91 -35.69 63.71
CA MET A 1 35.92 -34.71 64.87
C MET A 1 35.87 -33.30 64.26
N LYS A 2 34.94 -32.45 64.76
CA LYS A 2 34.86 -31.00 64.65
C LYS A 2 34.43 -30.50 63.23
N ALA A 3 33.56 -29.55 63.06
CA ALA A 3 32.53 -28.94 63.94
C ALA A 3 31.64 -28.12 62.94
N LEU A 4 30.36 -28.18 63.17
CA LEU A 4 29.36 -27.32 62.54
C LEU A 4 29.62 -25.83 62.88
N ARG A 5 29.50 -24.98 61.88
CA ARG A 5 29.19 -23.57 62.09
C ARG A 5 28.06 -23.15 61.18
N THR A 6 26.92 -23.03 61.74
CA THR A 6 25.73 -22.32 61.28
C THR A 6 26.02 -20.82 61.14
N ALA A 7 25.70 -20.25 59.98
CA ALA A 7 25.58 -18.80 59.81
C ALA A 7 24.18 -18.49 59.29
N ARG A 8 23.46 -17.69 60.06
CA ARG A 8 22.07 -17.21 59.78
C ARG A 8 22.01 -16.25 58.65
N PRO A 9 20.97 -16.33 57.86
CA PRO A 9 20.72 -15.27 56.84
C PRO A 9 20.04 -14.06 57.47
N SER A 10 20.61 -12.89 57.30
CA SER A 10 20.02 -11.60 57.59
C SER A 10 18.97 -11.21 56.54
N LEU A 11 17.73 -11.08 56.99
CA LEU A 11 16.67 -10.39 56.23
C LEU A 11 17.11 -8.96 56.00
N ARG A 12 17.22 -8.55 54.76
CA ARG A 12 17.19 -7.15 54.35
C ARG A 12 16.03 -6.93 53.37
N THR A 13 15.08 -6.18 53.88
CA THR A 13 13.95 -5.52 53.28
C THR A 13 14.14 -5.19 51.81
N ALA A 14 13.33 -5.84 50.95
CA ALA A 14 13.10 -5.42 49.58
C ALA A 14 12.04 -4.31 49.56
N ALA A 15 12.41 -3.14 49.14
CA ALA A 15 11.47 -2.08 48.79
C ALA A 15 10.77 -2.39 47.43
N PRO A 16 9.49 -2.09 47.27
CA PRO A 16 8.77 -2.35 46.03
C PRO A 16 9.03 -1.25 45.02
N ALA A 17 9.78 -1.56 43.98
CA ALA A 17 9.85 -0.75 42.77
C ALA A 17 9.00 -1.43 41.67
N ALA A 18 7.71 -1.40 41.87
CA ALA A 18 6.74 -1.77 40.83
C ALA A 18 5.83 -0.57 40.58
N LEU A 19 5.70 -0.17 39.32
CA LEU A 19 4.68 0.71 38.75
C LEU A 19 5.24 1.89 37.93
N VAL A 20 5.90 1.63 36.83
CA VAL A 20 5.87 2.53 35.64
C VAL A 20 6.06 1.68 34.37
N LEU A 21 5.10 0.85 34.02
CA LEU A 21 5.04 0.17 32.70
C LEU A 21 3.59 0.08 32.26
N GLY A 22 2.92 1.20 32.13
CA GLY A 22 1.50 1.18 31.81
C GLY A 22 0.96 2.32 30.97
N ALA A 23 1.78 3.03 30.18
CA ALA A 23 1.28 4.19 29.45
C ALA A 23 1.72 4.32 27.98
N ALA A 24 2.18 3.24 27.33
CA ALA A 24 2.69 3.31 25.93
C ALA A 24 1.80 2.63 24.88
N VAL A 25 0.56 2.26 25.18
CA VAL A 25 -0.26 1.44 24.26
C VAL A 25 -1.48 2.16 23.68
N LEU A 26 -1.71 3.42 23.95
CA LEU A 26 -2.93 4.12 23.48
C LEU A 26 -2.76 5.10 22.31
N LEU A 27 -1.65 5.06 21.57
CA LEU A 27 -1.49 5.86 20.34
C LEU A 27 -1.64 5.06 19.05
N SER A 28 -2.21 3.86 19.09
CA SER A 28 -2.42 3.04 17.85
C SER A 28 -3.76 3.29 17.18
N GLY A 29 -4.48 4.32 17.53
CA GLY A 29 -5.88 4.52 17.14
C GLY A 29 -6.18 5.57 16.07
N CYS A 30 -5.18 6.23 15.52
CA CYS A 30 -5.40 7.02 14.30
C CYS A 30 -4.70 6.30 13.16
N GLY A 31 -5.40 6.09 12.01
CA GLY A 31 -4.83 5.57 10.79
C GLY A 31 -3.69 6.44 10.29
N ALA A 32 -2.63 6.49 11.09
CA ALA A 32 -1.46 7.30 10.86
C ALA A 32 -0.81 6.77 9.60
N GLN A 33 -1.01 7.49 8.52
CA GLN A 33 -0.21 7.34 7.34
C GLN A 33 1.24 7.47 7.78
N ARG A 34 1.97 6.36 7.72
CA ARG A 34 3.40 6.40 8.04
C ARG A 34 4.06 7.33 7.02
N PRO A 35 4.83 8.34 7.44
CA PRO A 35 5.52 9.22 6.51
C PRO A 35 6.31 8.41 5.49
N GLY A 36 6.15 8.73 4.20
CA GLY A 36 6.83 7.99 3.13
C GLY A 36 6.21 6.65 2.75
N ALA A 37 5.10 6.23 3.36
CA ALA A 37 4.39 5.03 2.93
C ALA A 37 3.43 5.35 1.77
N ALA A 38 3.52 4.57 0.70
CA ALA A 38 2.55 4.54 -0.40
C ALA A 38 1.33 3.68 -0.03
N ALA A 39 1.56 2.54 0.62
CA ALA A 39 0.50 1.69 1.16
C ALA A 39 0.99 0.88 2.37
N VAL A 40 0.03 0.38 3.13
CA VAL A 40 0.24 -0.62 4.19
C VAL A 40 -0.72 -1.77 3.93
N VAL A 41 -0.18 -2.99 3.83
CA VAL A 41 -0.92 -4.21 3.52
C VAL A 41 -0.66 -5.23 4.63
N ASP A 42 -1.66 -5.56 5.43
CA ASP A 42 -1.55 -6.47 6.57
C ASP A 42 -0.36 -6.17 7.50
N GLY A 43 -0.09 -4.85 7.70
CA GLY A 43 1.04 -4.36 8.50
C GLY A 43 2.37 -4.20 7.73
N ARG A 44 2.52 -4.76 6.54
CA ARG A 44 3.68 -4.55 5.67
C ARG A 44 3.60 -3.17 5.01
N VAL A 45 4.65 -2.40 5.16
CA VAL A 45 4.76 -1.07 4.53
C VAL A 45 5.34 -1.22 3.13
N ILE A 46 4.68 -0.63 2.16
CA ILE A 46 5.21 -0.37 0.81
C ILE A 46 5.54 1.12 0.78
N SER A 47 6.81 1.43 0.58
CA SER A 47 7.24 2.82 0.59
C SER A 47 6.91 3.53 -0.74
N ASP A 48 6.81 4.84 -0.67
CA ASP A 48 6.70 5.69 -1.85
C ASP A 48 7.93 5.59 -2.75
N THR A 49 9.09 5.47 -2.12
CA THR A 49 10.36 5.26 -2.82
C THR A 49 10.36 3.94 -3.59
N ASP A 50 9.83 2.85 -3.02
CA ASP A 50 9.73 1.56 -3.72
C ASP A 50 8.88 1.69 -4.98
N ALA A 51 7.69 2.28 -4.87
CA ALA A 51 6.79 2.45 -6.01
C ALA A 51 7.43 3.30 -7.13
N GLN A 52 8.10 4.40 -6.77
CA GLN A 52 8.79 5.26 -7.73
C GLN A 52 9.99 4.57 -8.37
N GLN A 53 10.80 3.86 -7.57
CA GLN A 53 11.99 3.17 -8.04
C GLN A 53 11.64 2.02 -8.99
N VAL A 54 10.59 1.25 -8.69
CA VAL A 54 10.09 0.21 -9.60
C VAL A 54 9.65 0.83 -10.91
N ALA A 55 8.84 1.90 -10.89
CA ALA A 55 8.39 2.58 -12.10
C ALA A 55 9.56 3.08 -12.95
N ALA A 56 10.55 3.70 -12.31
CA ALA A 56 11.74 4.20 -12.97
C ALA A 56 12.56 3.05 -13.62
N GLN A 57 12.83 1.99 -12.84
CA GLN A 57 13.64 0.86 -13.32
C GLN A 57 12.96 0.07 -14.44
N ILE A 58 11.67 -0.23 -14.31
CA ILE A 58 10.93 -0.97 -15.35
C ILE A 58 10.81 -0.15 -16.64
N SER A 59 10.69 1.17 -16.54
CA SER A 59 10.66 2.04 -17.73
C SER A 59 11.97 2.04 -18.53
N THR A 60 13.08 1.53 -17.99
CA THR A 60 14.37 1.39 -18.72
C THR A 60 14.46 0.07 -19.47
N VAL A 61 13.55 -0.88 -19.26
CA VAL A 61 13.61 -2.20 -19.90
C VAL A 61 13.20 -2.06 -21.38
N PRO A 62 14.04 -2.52 -22.33
CA PRO A 62 13.68 -2.50 -23.75
C PRO A 62 12.38 -3.26 -24.02
N GLY A 63 11.51 -2.69 -24.85
CA GLY A 63 10.23 -3.30 -25.21
C GLY A 63 9.05 -2.91 -24.28
N VAL A 64 9.29 -2.23 -23.17
CA VAL A 64 8.24 -1.62 -22.37
C VAL A 64 7.78 -0.34 -23.05
N GLN A 65 6.73 -0.43 -23.87
CA GLN A 65 6.20 0.71 -24.63
C GLN A 65 5.26 1.60 -23.82
N GLN A 66 4.64 1.06 -22.78
CA GLN A 66 3.74 1.80 -21.91
C GLN A 66 4.52 2.45 -20.78
N LYS A 67 4.19 3.72 -20.52
CA LYS A 67 4.73 4.43 -19.35
C LYS A 67 4.19 3.79 -18.08
N VAL A 68 5.06 3.11 -17.35
CA VAL A 68 4.75 2.53 -16.04
C VAL A 68 4.74 3.64 -15.01
N THR A 69 3.61 3.84 -14.32
CA THR A 69 3.48 4.88 -13.30
C THR A 69 3.71 4.29 -11.89
N PRO A 70 4.10 5.12 -10.90
CA PRO A 70 4.18 4.65 -9.51
C PRO A 70 2.85 4.09 -8.97
N ALA A 71 1.71 4.53 -9.49
CA ALA A 71 0.40 4.00 -9.12
C ALA A 71 0.20 2.57 -9.64
N ASP A 72 0.60 2.30 -10.89
CA ASP A 72 0.51 0.94 -11.47
C ASP A 72 1.42 -0.04 -10.74
N THR A 73 2.65 0.39 -10.42
CA THR A 73 3.58 -0.44 -9.65
C THR A 73 3.09 -0.70 -8.23
N LEU A 74 2.45 0.28 -7.61
CA LEU A 74 1.90 0.14 -6.26
C LEU A 74 0.83 -0.95 -6.20
N VAL A 75 -0.07 -1.04 -7.17
CA VAL A 75 -1.06 -2.13 -7.24
C VAL A 75 -0.37 -3.48 -7.27
N SER A 76 0.62 -3.66 -8.13
CA SER A 76 1.38 -4.92 -8.22
C SER A 76 2.11 -5.27 -6.93
N LEU A 77 2.71 -4.27 -6.25
CA LEU A 77 3.38 -4.48 -4.96
C LEU A 77 2.38 -4.82 -3.83
N ILE A 78 1.17 -4.27 -3.87
CA ILE A 78 0.08 -4.65 -2.96
C ILE A 78 -0.31 -6.10 -3.17
N LEU A 79 -0.41 -6.55 -4.41
CA LEU A 79 -0.83 -7.90 -4.78
C LEU A 79 0.28 -8.94 -4.62
N ALA A 80 1.54 -8.51 -4.59
CA ALA A 80 2.72 -9.38 -4.60
C ALA A 80 2.62 -10.57 -3.62
N PRO A 81 2.36 -10.40 -2.31
CA PRO A 81 2.32 -11.53 -1.38
C PRO A 81 1.25 -12.55 -1.75
N TYR A 82 0.08 -12.12 -2.20
CA TYR A 82 -1.05 -13.00 -2.52
C TYR A 82 -0.83 -13.76 -3.84
N VAL A 83 -0.29 -13.08 -4.85
CA VAL A 83 -0.02 -13.67 -6.17
C VAL A 83 1.12 -14.67 -6.08
N ILE A 84 2.21 -14.30 -5.39
CA ILE A 84 3.38 -15.16 -5.23
C ILE A 84 3.01 -16.42 -4.44
N ASP A 85 2.33 -16.27 -3.28
CA ASP A 85 1.89 -17.39 -2.45
C ASP A 85 0.94 -18.33 -3.21
N GLN A 86 -0.01 -17.78 -3.95
CA GLN A 86 -0.93 -18.61 -4.76
C GLN A 86 -0.21 -19.32 -5.90
N ALA A 87 0.73 -18.67 -6.57
CA ALA A 87 1.53 -19.31 -7.61
C ALA A 87 2.41 -20.43 -7.06
N GLU A 88 2.97 -20.26 -5.86
CA GLU A 88 3.74 -21.29 -5.18
C GLU A 88 2.86 -22.49 -4.81
N LYS A 89 1.65 -22.28 -4.29
CA LYS A 89 0.66 -23.34 -4.02
C LYS A 89 0.26 -24.11 -5.26
N ASP A 90 0.21 -23.45 -6.41
CA ASP A 90 -0.10 -24.07 -7.71
C ASP A 90 1.13 -24.72 -8.39
N GLY A 91 2.29 -24.73 -7.74
CA GLY A 91 3.55 -25.24 -8.30
C GLY A 91 4.12 -24.41 -9.45
N LYS A 92 3.69 -23.15 -9.57
CA LYS A 92 4.10 -22.18 -10.60
C LYS A 92 4.84 -20.99 -10.00
N GLY A 93 5.42 -21.17 -8.83
CA GLY A 93 6.20 -20.12 -8.15
C GLY A 93 7.36 -19.62 -9.02
N ILE A 94 7.56 -18.30 -9.03
CA ILE A 94 8.69 -17.66 -9.72
C ILE A 94 9.77 -17.38 -8.71
N SER A 95 10.97 -17.92 -8.93
CA SER A 95 12.12 -17.67 -8.07
C SER A 95 12.69 -16.26 -8.28
N GLU A 96 13.42 -15.76 -7.29
CA GLU A 96 14.13 -14.49 -7.40
C GLU A 96 15.14 -14.49 -8.55
N SER A 97 15.85 -15.62 -8.77
CA SER A 97 16.79 -15.77 -9.87
C SER A 97 16.14 -15.68 -11.25
N GLN A 98 14.95 -16.27 -11.41
CA GLN A 98 14.15 -16.14 -12.64
C GLN A 98 13.70 -14.69 -12.87
N ALA A 99 13.26 -13.99 -11.83
CA ALA A 99 12.88 -12.58 -11.94
C ALA A 99 14.10 -11.70 -12.29
N ARG A 100 15.26 -11.93 -11.68
CA ARG A 100 16.49 -11.23 -12.02
C ARG A 100 16.91 -11.46 -13.47
N ALA A 101 16.80 -12.69 -13.96
CA ALA A 101 17.11 -13.01 -15.34
C ALA A 101 16.16 -12.30 -16.32
N ALA A 102 14.91 -12.12 -15.97
CA ALA A 102 13.92 -11.42 -16.81
C ALA A 102 14.20 -9.90 -16.93
N VAL A 103 14.96 -9.31 -16.00
CA VAL A 103 15.33 -7.88 -15.99
C VAL A 103 16.85 -7.69 -15.95
N LYS A 104 17.60 -8.54 -16.66
CA LYS A 104 19.07 -8.53 -16.70
C LYS A 104 19.67 -7.20 -17.19
N GLU A 105 18.90 -6.42 -17.93
CA GLU A 105 19.27 -5.09 -18.42
C GLU A 105 19.36 -4.05 -17.28
N ILE A 106 18.65 -4.29 -16.17
CA ILE A 106 18.72 -3.44 -15.00
C ILE A 106 19.93 -3.85 -14.15
N LYS A 107 20.97 -3.01 -14.12
CA LYS A 107 22.23 -3.35 -13.43
C LYS A 107 22.06 -3.68 -11.94
N ASN A 108 21.23 -2.94 -11.23
CA ASN A 108 20.98 -3.08 -9.80
C ASN A 108 19.47 -3.01 -9.52
N PRO A 109 18.69 -4.07 -9.86
CA PRO A 109 17.26 -4.06 -9.58
C PRO A 109 17.02 -4.04 -8.07
N SER A 110 16.14 -3.15 -7.62
CA SER A 110 15.75 -3.08 -6.20
C SER A 110 14.98 -4.34 -5.79
N PRO A 111 14.94 -4.68 -4.50
CA PRO A 111 14.10 -5.77 -4.02
C PRO A 111 12.63 -5.62 -4.45
N ALA A 112 12.08 -4.41 -4.37
CA ALA A 112 10.73 -4.12 -4.82
C ALA A 112 10.55 -4.34 -6.34
N THR A 113 11.57 -4.06 -7.15
CA THR A 113 11.55 -4.35 -8.60
C THR A 113 11.53 -5.86 -8.86
N ILE A 114 12.29 -6.63 -8.09
CA ILE A 114 12.26 -8.08 -8.20
C ILE A 114 10.90 -8.64 -7.79
N ASP A 115 10.30 -8.16 -6.70
CA ASP A 115 8.96 -8.57 -6.28
C ASP A 115 7.90 -8.19 -7.33
N PHE A 116 8.01 -7.01 -7.93
CA PHE A 116 7.15 -6.59 -9.04
C PHE A 116 7.24 -7.56 -10.22
N VAL A 117 8.45 -7.92 -10.64
CA VAL A 117 8.68 -8.85 -11.76
C VAL A 117 8.19 -10.26 -11.42
N ARG A 118 8.49 -10.78 -10.23
CA ARG A 118 7.95 -12.05 -9.75
C ARG A 118 6.43 -12.08 -9.82
N THR A 119 5.80 -11.01 -9.31
CA THR A 119 4.33 -10.87 -9.31
C THR A 119 3.78 -10.86 -10.74
N SER A 120 4.39 -10.10 -11.64
CA SER A 120 3.94 -10.00 -13.03
C SER A 120 4.06 -11.34 -13.77
N LEU A 121 5.19 -12.04 -13.62
CA LEU A 121 5.40 -13.35 -14.22
C LEU A 121 4.47 -14.41 -13.62
N ALA A 122 4.31 -14.43 -12.30
CA ALA A 122 3.42 -15.36 -11.61
C ALA A 122 1.96 -15.13 -12.03
N ALA A 123 1.50 -13.86 -12.06
CA ALA A 123 0.14 -13.50 -12.43
C ALA A 123 -0.25 -13.97 -13.84
N SER A 124 0.69 -13.96 -14.80
CA SER A 124 0.46 -14.43 -16.15
C SER A 124 0.22 -15.94 -16.21
N GLY A 125 0.78 -16.71 -15.27
CA GLY A 125 0.63 -18.16 -15.15
C GLY A 125 -0.53 -18.65 -14.30
N LEU A 126 -1.25 -17.75 -13.60
CA LEU A 126 -2.36 -18.15 -12.72
C LEU A 126 -3.57 -18.66 -13.54
N SER A 127 -4.16 -19.74 -13.06
CA SER A 127 -5.46 -20.21 -13.53
C SER A 127 -6.59 -19.27 -13.06
N ASP A 128 -7.78 -19.36 -13.67
CA ASP A 128 -8.94 -18.56 -13.24
C ASP A 128 -9.33 -18.85 -11.79
N ARG A 129 -9.22 -20.11 -11.34
CA ARG A 129 -9.44 -20.50 -9.94
C ARG A 129 -8.43 -19.81 -9.01
N ALA A 130 -7.17 -19.79 -9.40
CA ALA A 130 -6.11 -19.15 -8.62
C ALA A 130 -6.31 -17.63 -8.55
N ARG A 131 -6.71 -16.99 -9.65
CA ARG A 131 -7.06 -15.56 -9.68
C ARG A 131 -8.23 -15.25 -8.76
N ALA A 132 -9.26 -16.10 -8.77
CA ALA A 132 -10.40 -15.95 -7.85
C ALA A 132 -9.97 -16.09 -6.39
N ALA A 133 -9.03 -17.01 -6.08
CA ALA A 133 -8.47 -17.15 -4.73
C ALA A 133 -7.68 -15.89 -4.30
N VAL A 134 -6.84 -15.33 -5.17
CA VAL A 134 -6.13 -14.07 -4.91
C VAL A 134 -7.11 -12.93 -4.62
N LEU A 135 -8.17 -12.78 -5.42
CA LEU A 135 -9.22 -11.78 -5.20
C LEU A 135 -9.91 -11.93 -3.84
N ALA A 136 -10.20 -13.18 -3.46
CA ALA A 136 -10.83 -13.48 -2.17
C ALA A 136 -9.91 -13.10 -0.99
N GLU A 137 -8.60 -13.39 -1.07
CA GLU A 137 -7.64 -13.01 -0.03
C GLU A 137 -7.43 -11.49 0.04
N VAL A 138 -7.28 -10.81 -1.09
CA VAL A 138 -7.19 -9.33 -1.15
C VAL A 138 -8.45 -8.68 -0.59
N GLY A 139 -9.62 -9.31 -0.80
CA GLY A 139 -10.90 -8.87 -0.23
C GLY A 139 -10.89 -8.79 1.31
N LYS A 140 -10.19 -9.72 1.96
CA LYS A 140 -10.06 -9.82 3.43
C LYS A 140 -8.92 -8.98 4.00
N ALA A 141 -7.95 -8.62 3.17
CA ALA A 141 -6.72 -7.94 3.58
C ALA A 141 -6.98 -6.55 4.18
N LYS A 142 -6.18 -6.17 5.17
CA LYS A 142 -6.16 -4.81 5.73
C LYS A 142 -5.26 -3.93 4.89
N ILE A 143 -5.84 -3.24 3.91
CA ILE A 143 -5.10 -2.39 2.98
C ILE A 143 -5.43 -0.93 3.26
N THR A 144 -4.41 -0.14 3.56
CA THR A 144 -4.48 1.32 3.67
C THR A 144 -3.57 1.91 2.61
N ILE A 145 -4.09 2.82 1.79
CA ILE A 145 -3.36 3.46 0.71
C ILE A 145 -3.23 4.96 1.01
N ASN A 146 -2.09 5.52 0.70
CA ASN A 146 -1.89 6.96 0.80
C ASN A 146 -2.82 7.66 -0.21
N PRO A 147 -3.65 8.62 0.22
CA PRO A 147 -4.63 9.31 -0.63
C PRO A 147 -4.05 9.94 -1.90
N ARG A 148 -2.77 10.27 -1.92
CA ARG A 148 -2.08 10.77 -3.13
C ARG A 148 -2.12 9.79 -4.31
N TYR A 149 -2.20 8.48 -4.03
CA TYR A 149 -2.34 7.43 -5.03
C TYR A 149 -3.80 7.14 -5.39
N GLY A 150 -4.76 7.69 -4.63
CA GLY A 150 -6.17 7.48 -4.82
C GLY A 150 -6.75 6.37 -3.97
N THR A 151 -7.79 5.72 -4.47
CA THR A 151 -8.54 4.66 -3.77
C THR A 151 -8.45 3.35 -4.54
N LEU A 152 -8.22 2.24 -3.84
CA LEU A 152 -8.19 0.91 -4.45
C LEU A 152 -9.60 0.37 -4.67
N ASP A 153 -9.96 0.16 -5.92
CA ASP A 153 -11.09 -0.70 -6.27
C ASP A 153 -10.64 -2.18 -6.14
N ARG A 154 -11.07 -2.83 -5.07
CA ARG A 154 -10.68 -4.22 -4.78
C ARG A 154 -11.28 -5.24 -5.76
N LYS A 155 -12.36 -4.90 -6.46
CA LYS A 155 -12.97 -5.80 -7.46
C LYS A 155 -12.22 -5.77 -8.77
N LYS A 156 -11.74 -4.60 -9.16
CA LYS A 156 -10.99 -4.40 -10.39
C LYS A 156 -9.48 -4.48 -10.19
N LEU A 157 -9.01 -4.48 -8.93
CA LEU A 157 -7.59 -4.38 -8.56
C LEU A 157 -6.90 -3.18 -9.23
N GLN A 158 -7.57 -2.04 -9.20
CA GLN A 158 -7.10 -0.81 -9.83
C GLN A 158 -7.18 0.36 -8.83
N LEU A 159 -6.25 1.31 -8.97
CA LEU A 159 -6.32 2.58 -8.27
C LEU A 159 -7.14 3.58 -9.07
N THR A 160 -8.15 4.14 -8.43
CA THR A 160 -8.86 5.32 -8.96
C THR A 160 -8.10 6.55 -8.51
N PRO A 161 -7.61 7.40 -9.42
CA PRO A 161 -6.90 8.63 -9.05
C PRO A 161 -7.74 9.50 -8.10
N PRO A 162 -7.10 10.28 -7.21
CA PRO A 162 -7.81 11.22 -6.37
C PRO A 162 -8.51 12.25 -7.25
N ALA A 163 -9.79 12.52 -6.98
CA ALA A 163 -10.49 13.61 -7.64
C ALA A 163 -9.82 14.94 -7.25
N PRO A 164 -9.48 15.81 -8.22
CA PRO A 164 -8.92 17.12 -7.92
C PRO A 164 -10.02 18.02 -7.33
N ASN A 165 -10.22 17.98 -6.01
CA ASN A 165 -11.28 18.71 -5.30
C ASN A 165 -11.18 20.24 -5.47
N TRP A 166 -10.02 20.76 -5.88
CA TRP A 166 -9.80 22.17 -6.16
C TRP A 166 -10.30 22.60 -7.55
N LEU A 167 -10.62 21.66 -8.42
CA LEU A 167 -11.23 21.89 -9.72
C LEU A 167 -12.74 21.61 -9.70
N THR A 168 -13.42 21.81 -8.60
CA THR A 168 -14.89 21.77 -8.61
C THR A 168 -15.34 22.88 -9.56
N PRO A 169 -15.98 22.59 -10.72
CA PRO A 169 -16.59 23.63 -11.53
C PRO A 169 -17.53 24.41 -10.62
N ALA A 170 -17.42 25.74 -10.61
CA ALA A 170 -18.40 26.56 -9.92
C ALA A 170 -19.77 26.12 -10.44
N THR A 171 -20.63 25.63 -9.55
CA THR A 171 -22.03 25.36 -9.89
C THR A 171 -22.55 26.62 -10.57
N PRO A 172 -23.02 26.56 -11.83
CA PRO A 172 -23.57 27.74 -12.45
C PRO A 172 -24.67 28.23 -11.55
N SER A 173 -24.48 29.42 -10.97
CA SER A 173 -25.47 30.11 -10.16
C SER A 173 -26.70 30.24 -11.02
N ALA A 174 -27.70 29.40 -10.78
CA ALA A 174 -29.02 29.59 -11.38
C ALA A 174 -29.53 30.90 -10.86
N SER A 175 -29.37 31.96 -11.64
CA SER A 175 -30.20 33.14 -11.51
C SER A 175 -29.65 34.31 -12.31
N ALA A 176 -30.06 34.47 -13.47
CA ALA A 176 -30.51 35.75 -13.98
C ALA A 176 -31.62 35.41 -14.99
N THR A 177 -32.83 35.30 -14.47
CA THR A 177 -34.01 35.46 -15.31
C THR A 177 -33.85 36.77 -16.08
N PRO A 178 -33.84 36.79 -17.42
CA PRO A 178 -33.84 38.03 -18.15
C PRO A 178 -35.15 38.76 -17.84
N GLN A 179 -35.06 39.86 -17.13
CA GLN A 179 -36.19 40.78 -16.92
C GLN A 179 -36.54 41.35 -18.27
N ALA A 180 -37.71 41.03 -18.76
CA ALA A 180 -38.26 41.55 -20.05
C ALA A 180 -38.24 43.10 -20.02
N PRO A 181 -37.91 43.76 -21.15
CA PRO A 181 -37.97 45.21 -21.21
C PRO A 181 -39.40 45.67 -21.00
N ALA A 182 -39.59 46.58 -20.08
CA ALA A 182 -40.87 47.27 -19.86
C ALA A 182 -41.23 48.01 -21.17
N THR A 183 -42.31 47.61 -21.80
CA THR A 183 -42.92 48.34 -22.90
C THR A 183 -43.38 49.70 -22.42
N GLN A 184 -42.71 50.75 -22.84
CA GLN A 184 -43.19 52.13 -22.66
C GLN A 184 -44.37 52.35 -23.60
N ALA A 185 -45.53 52.64 -23.01
CA ALA A 185 -46.72 53.10 -23.71
C ALA A 185 -46.47 54.53 -24.31
N PRO A 186 -46.98 54.83 -25.52
CA PRO A 186 -46.87 56.14 -26.06
C PRO A 186 -47.79 57.12 -25.36
N GLN A 187 -47.23 58.23 -24.92
CA GLN A 187 -48.01 59.41 -24.49
C GLN A 187 -48.40 60.23 -25.71
N GLN A 188 -49.72 60.46 -25.83
CA GLN A 188 -50.29 61.48 -26.70
C GLN A 188 -50.19 62.83 -25.98
#